data_01500feaea75c099027af7f143ce7d24
#
_entry.id   01500feaea75c099027af7f143ce7d24
#
_cell.length_a   1.000
_cell.length_b   1.000
_cell.length_c   1.000
_cell.angle_alpha   90.00
_cell.angle_beta   90.00
_cell.angle_gamma   90.00
#
_symmetry.space_group_name_H-M   'P 1'
#
loop_
_entity.id
_entity.type
_entity.pdbx_description
1 polymer ?
#
loop_
_entity_poly.entity_id
_entity_poly.type
_entity_poly.pdbx_seq_one_letter_code
_entity_poly.pdbx_strand_id
1 'polypeptide(L)'
;MMFAGSDRDGVADGRITTAYRRWAEARVVAGRIYRTNAGRIEVDSVSQVNPDLIADNDADVIAADRGNAKDVRRRLRGNEEWPTFLIKFHLVEGPDPRDELASKADLTAADLAELSAKLAKLDELSRHGAWTTDTLRLIAAKPATRAGDLAAEIGRDMAGFKIDVRKLKNLGLTRSLETGYELSPRGEAYLKSL
;
A
#
# COMPACT_ATOMS: atom_id res chain seq x y z
N MET A 1 -3.73 -2.94 5.00
CA MET A 1 -3.83 -4.34 5.47
C MET A 1 -2.97 -5.22 4.57
N MET A 2 -2.27 -6.22 5.13
CA MET A 2 -1.46 -7.17 4.34
C MET A 2 -1.98 -8.59 4.60
N PHE A 3 -1.99 -9.41 3.57
CA PHE A 3 -2.38 -10.82 3.67
C PHE A 3 -1.14 -11.71 3.75
N ALA A 4 -1.24 -12.82 4.50
CA ALA A 4 -0.20 -13.84 4.49
C ALA A 4 -0.10 -14.46 3.08
N GLY A 5 1.06 -15.01 2.73
CA GLY A 5 1.26 -15.60 1.40
C GLY A 5 0.21 -16.65 1.04
N SER A 6 -0.19 -17.48 2.01
CA SER A 6 -1.25 -18.49 1.83
C SER A 6 -2.65 -17.92 1.55
N ASP A 7 -2.91 -16.68 1.94
CA ASP A 7 -4.23 -16.05 1.79
C ASP A 7 -4.26 -15.11 0.56
N ARG A 8 -3.08 -14.74 0.06
CA ARG A 8 -2.94 -13.73 -0.99
C ARG A 8 -3.71 -14.09 -2.26
N ASP A 9 -3.53 -15.30 -2.73
CA ASP A 9 -4.15 -15.76 -3.97
C ASP A 9 -5.67 -15.89 -3.82
N GLY A 10 -6.15 -16.39 -2.68
CA GLY A 10 -7.58 -16.46 -2.39
C GLY A 10 -8.26 -15.10 -2.23
N VAL A 11 -7.52 -14.07 -1.82
CA VAL A 11 -8.02 -12.68 -1.84
C VAL A 11 -7.99 -12.13 -3.26
N ALA A 12 -6.92 -12.40 -4.02
CA ALA A 12 -6.76 -11.91 -5.40
C ALA A 12 -7.79 -12.49 -6.38
N ASP A 13 -8.28 -13.71 -6.12
CA ASP A 13 -9.34 -14.36 -6.90
C ASP A 13 -10.76 -14.12 -6.33
N GLY A 14 -10.90 -13.37 -5.24
CA GLY A 14 -12.17 -13.04 -4.61
C GLY A 14 -12.79 -14.16 -3.76
N ARG A 15 -12.13 -15.29 -3.59
CA ARG A 15 -12.62 -16.42 -2.78
C ARG A 15 -12.54 -16.10 -1.28
N ILE A 16 -11.54 -15.34 -0.86
CA ILE A 16 -11.42 -14.85 0.52
C ILE A 16 -11.95 -13.42 0.60
N THR A 17 -13.04 -13.26 1.30
CA THR A 17 -13.75 -11.98 1.48
C THR A 17 -13.82 -11.53 2.93
N THR A 18 -13.21 -12.31 3.84
CA THR A 18 -13.24 -12.06 5.28
C THR A 18 -11.86 -12.24 5.88
N ALA A 19 -11.52 -11.43 6.88
CA ALA A 19 -10.29 -11.58 7.63
C ALA A 19 -10.50 -11.27 9.12
N TYR A 20 -9.89 -12.08 9.98
CA TYR A 20 -9.80 -11.82 11.40
C TYR A 20 -8.45 -11.18 11.73
N ARG A 21 -8.46 -10.11 12.52
CA ARG A 21 -7.25 -9.40 12.93
C ARG A 21 -7.32 -8.99 14.40
N ARG A 22 -6.22 -9.20 15.11
CA ARG A 22 -6.06 -8.74 16.49
C ARG A 22 -5.22 -7.46 16.48
N TRP A 23 -5.81 -6.35 16.86
CA TRP A 23 -5.19 -5.03 16.88
C TRP A 23 -5.60 -4.27 18.13
N ALA A 24 -4.74 -3.38 18.63
CA ALA A 24 -5.10 -2.49 19.72
C ALA A 24 -6.29 -1.58 19.33
N GLU A 25 -6.31 -1.13 18.07
CA GLU A 25 -7.37 -0.33 17.48
C GLU A 25 -7.62 -0.77 16.03
N ALA A 26 -8.83 -0.56 15.52
CA ALA A 26 -9.17 -0.89 14.14
C ALA A 26 -8.29 -0.08 13.16
N ARG A 27 -7.55 -0.77 12.29
CA ARG A 27 -6.64 -0.15 11.32
C ARG A 27 -7.26 0.06 9.95
N VAL A 28 -8.51 -0.30 9.79
CA VAL A 28 -9.31 -0.12 8.58
C VAL A 28 -10.70 0.38 8.93
N VAL A 29 -11.32 1.05 7.97
CA VAL A 29 -12.64 1.70 8.13
C VAL A 29 -13.54 1.22 7.00
N ALA A 30 -14.79 0.90 7.30
CA ALA A 30 -15.80 0.52 6.31
C ALA A 30 -16.01 1.63 5.27
N GLY A 31 -16.31 1.24 4.03
CA GLY A 31 -16.47 2.12 2.88
C GLY A 31 -15.16 2.71 2.33
N ARG A 32 -13.99 2.24 2.80
CA ARG A 32 -12.69 2.69 2.27
C ARG A 32 -11.98 1.61 1.47
N ILE A 33 -11.35 2.06 0.39
CA ILE A 33 -10.51 1.21 -0.45
C ILE A 33 -9.08 1.19 0.09
N TYR A 34 -8.53 -0.02 0.23
CA TYR A 34 -7.16 -0.26 0.68
C TYR A 34 -6.38 -1.02 -0.40
N ARG A 35 -5.16 -0.55 -0.68
CA ARG A 35 -4.21 -1.31 -1.49
C ARG A 35 -3.52 -2.34 -0.62
N THR A 36 -3.57 -3.58 -1.06
CA THR A 36 -2.96 -4.72 -0.38
C THR A 36 -1.95 -5.40 -1.31
N ASN A 37 -1.28 -6.43 -0.79
CA ASN A 37 -0.43 -7.29 -1.61
C ASN A 37 -1.21 -8.29 -2.48
N ALA A 38 -2.54 -8.33 -2.36
CA ALA A 38 -3.45 -9.18 -3.13
C ALA A 38 -4.33 -8.38 -4.11
N GLY A 39 -4.16 -7.07 -4.19
CA GLY A 39 -4.99 -6.17 -4.98
C GLY A 39 -5.63 -5.06 -4.15
N ARG A 40 -6.54 -4.31 -4.76
CA ARG A 40 -7.35 -3.32 -4.07
C ARG A 40 -8.59 -4.00 -3.48
N ILE A 41 -8.86 -3.72 -2.24
CA ILE A 41 -10.08 -4.19 -1.57
C ILE A 41 -10.85 -2.99 -1.02
N GLU A 42 -12.16 -3.03 -1.09
CA GLU A 42 -13.02 -2.15 -0.32
C GLU A 42 -13.48 -2.89 0.94
N VAL A 43 -13.44 -2.21 2.07
CA VAL A 43 -13.88 -2.77 3.35
C VAL A 43 -15.38 -2.52 3.50
N ASP A 44 -16.16 -3.58 3.54
CA ASP A 44 -17.61 -3.52 3.68
C ASP A 44 -18.02 -3.26 5.14
N SER A 45 -17.39 -3.97 6.07
CA SER A 45 -17.66 -3.81 7.50
C SER A 45 -16.45 -4.15 8.36
N VAL A 46 -16.44 -3.56 9.56
CA VAL A 46 -15.47 -3.83 10.62
C VAL A 46 -16.24 -3.97 11.92
N SER A 47 -16.16 -5.13 12.55
CA SER A 47 -16.80 -5.40 13.84
C SER A 47 -15.83 -6.05 14.81
N GLN A 48 -15.94 -5.71 16.09
CA GLN A 48 -15.22 -6.41 17.14
C GLN A 48 -15.95 -7.69 17.48
N VAL A 49 -15.21 -8.80 17.59
CA VAL A 49 -15.76 -10.12 17.90
C VAL A 49 -14.97 -10.77 19.05
N ASN A 50 -15.64 -11.61 19.81
CA ASN A 50 -14.95 -12.48 20.75
C ASN A 50 -14.48 -13.75 20.01
N PRO A 51 -13.16 -14.00 19.88
CA PRO A 51 -12.67 -15.15 19.13
C PRO A 51 -13.07 -16.49 19.74
N ASP A 52 -13.38 -16.53 21.03
CA ASP A 52 -13.78 -17.78 21.71
C ASP A 52 -15.23 -18.17 21.41
N LEU A 53 -16.05 -17.22 20.96
CA LEU A 53 -17.44 -17.44 20.59
C LEU A 53 -17.65 -17.76 19.10
N ILE A 54 -16.59 -17.76 18.29
CA ILE A 54 -16.67 -18.11 16.86
C ILE A 54 -16.98 -19.60 16.74
N ALA A 55 -18.03 -19.93 16.00
CA ALA A 55 -18.41 -21.32 15.71
C ALA A 55 -17.65 -21.88 14.50
N ASP A 56 -17.42 -23.18 14.46
CA ASP A 56 -16.69 -23.84 13.37
C ASP A 56 -17.39 -23.72 12.01
N ASN A 57 -18.72 -23.66 12.01
CA ASN A 57 -19.57 -23.55 10.82
C ASN A 57 -19.99 -22.12 10.52
N ASP A 58 -19.37 -21.13 11.16
CA ASP A 58 -19.64 -19.72 10.88
C ASP A 58 -19.30 -19.39 9.42
N ALA A 59 -20.22 -18.72 8.72
CA ALA A 59 -20.03 -18.31 7.34
C ALA A 59 -18.79 -17.43 7.16
N ASP A 60 -18.44 -16.63 8.16
CA ASP A 60 -17.25 -15.78 8.15
C ASP A 60 -15.94 -16.58 8.29
N VAL A 61 -15.98 -17.73 8.95
CA VAL A 61 -14.85 -18.69 9.02
C VAL A 61 -14.61 -19.29 7.62
N ILE A 62 -15.67 -19.69 6.93
CA ILE A 62 -15.62 -20.21 5.56
C ILE A 62 -15.12 -19.12 4.59
N ALA A 63 -15.67 -17.93 4.65
CA ALA A 63 -15.30 -16.80 3.82
C ALA A 63 -13.86 -16.29 4.09
N ALA A 64 -13.27 -16.66 5.23
CA ALA A 64 -11.85 -16.41 5.53
C ALA A 64 -10.94 -17.55 5.06
N ASP A 65 -11.45 -18.55 4.35
CA ASP A 65 -10.73 -19.79 3.95
C ASP A 65 -10.10 -20.50 5.16
N ARG A 66 -10.91 -20.72 6.19
CA ARG A 66 -10.51 -21.43 7.42
C ARG A 66 -11.32 -22.70 7.57
N GLY A 67 -10.65 -23.76 7.98
CA GLY A 67 -11.32 -25.05 8.18
C GLY A 67 -12.26 -25.05 9.40
N ASN A 68 -11.97 -24.22 10.41
CA ASN A 68 -12.73 -24.11 11.64
C ASN A 68 -12.30 -22.90 12.48
N ALA A 69 -13.02 -22.63 13.56
CA ALA A 69 -12.72 -21.51 14.47
C ALA A 69 -11.35 -21.65 15.19
N LYS A 70 -10.86 -22.87 15.41
CA LYS A 70 -9.53 -23.11 15.98
C LYS A 70 -8.43 -22.59 15.02
N ASP A 71 -8.61 -22.74 13.71
CA ASP A 71 -7.67 -22.21 12.71
C ASP A 71 -7.69 -20.68 12.68
N VAL A 72 -8.85 -20.04 12.87
CA VAL A 72 -8.95 -18.58 13.04
C VAL A 72 -8.10 -18.16 14.24
N ARG A 73 -8.36 -18.74 15.41
CA ARG A 73 -7.65 -18.40 16.67
C ARG A 73 -6.13 -18.57 16.53
N ARG A 74 -5.69 -19.69 15.96
CA ARG A 74 -4.25 -19.99 15.75
C ARG A 74 -3.55 -18.98 14.87
N ARG A 75 -4.26 -18.36 13.94
CA ARG A 75 -3.68 -17.39 12.98
C ARG A 75 -3.75 -15.94 13.46
N LEU A 76 -4.44 -15.64 14.56
CA LEU A 76 -4.40 -14.31 15.17
C LEU A 76 -2.98 -13.95 15.60
N ARG A 77 -2.56 -12.74 15.29
CA ARG A 77 -1.25 -12.18 15.65
C ARG A 77 -1.45 -10.91 16.47
N GLY A 78 -0.54 -10.62 17.37
CA GLY A 78 -0.59 -9.47 18.26
C GLY A 78 -0.76 -9.88 19.72
N ASN A 79 -0.84 -8.88 20.62
CA ASN A 79 -1.07 -9.13 22.05
C ASN A 79 -2.45 -9.77 22.26
N GLU A 80 -2.52 -10.78 23.12
CA GLU A 80 -3.74 -11.55 23.39
C GLU A 80 -4.85 -10.71 24.05
N GLU A 81 -4.48 -9.67 24.74
CA GLU A 81 -5.40 -8.70 25.34
C GLU A 81 -6.06 -7.75 24.33
N TRP A 82 -5.52 -7.64 23.12
CA TRP A 82 -6.10 -6.76 22.10
C TRP A 82 -7.38 -7.33 21.53
N PRO A 83 -8.34 -6.46 21.20
CA PRO A 83 -9.57 -6.88 20.56
C PRO A 83 -9.32 -7.57 19.22
N THR A 84 -10.17 -8.53 18.91
CA THR A 84 -10.21 -9.19 17.60
C THR A 84 -11.26 -8.52 16.74
N PHE A 85 -10.87 -8.14 15.52
CA PHE A 85 -11.75 -7.53 14.53
C PHE A 85 -12.04 -8.52 13.42
N LEU A 86 -13.32 -8.66 13.09
CA LEU A 86 -13.84 -9.26 11.88
C LEU A 86 -13.96 -8.18 10.82
N ILE A 87 -13.32 -8.39 9.67
CA ILE A 87 -13.28 -7.43 8.57
C ILE A 87 -13.85 -8.14 7.35
N LYS A 88 -14.97 -7.63 6.83
CA LYS A 88 -15.53 -8.08 5.54
C LYS A 88 -15.11 -7.12 4.45
N PHE A 89 -14.79 -7.65 3.29
CA PHE A 89 -14.29 -6.86 2.16
C PHE A 89 -14.56 -7.58 0.84
N HIS A 90 -14.53 -6.84 -0.24
CA HIS A 90 -14.53 -7.38 -1.60
C HIS A 90 -13.40 -6.79 -2.43
N LEU A 91 -13.03 -7.45 -3.53
CA LEU A 91 -12.09 -6.92 -4.50
C LEU A 91 -12.73 -5.75 -5.26
N VAL A 92 -11.94 -4.69 -5.43
CA VAL A 92 -12.30 -3.58 -6.31
C VAL A 92 -11.84 -3.91 -7.72
N GLU A 93 -12.78 -4.08 -8.62
CA GLU A 93 -12.51 -4.34 -10.03
C GLU A 93 -11.94 -3.12 -10.76
N GLY A 94 -11.35 -3.38 -11.91
CA GLY A 94 -10.79 -2.35 -12.78
C GLY A 94 -9.36 -1.92 -12.42
N PRO A 95 -8.76 -1.08 -13.28
CA PRO A 95 -7.39 -0.64 -13.12
C PRO A 95 -7.21 0.22 -11.86
N ASP A 96 -5.99 0.22 -11.29
CA ASP A 96 -5.67 1.11 -10.19
C ASP A 96 -5.49 2.54 -10.74
N PRO A 97 -6.27 3.54 -10.28
CA PRO A 97 -6.12 4.94 -10.72
C PRO A 97 -4.70 5.48 -10.53
N ARG A 98 -3.93 4.90 -9.59
CA ARG A 98 -2.52 5.25 -9.42
C ARG A 98 -1.66 4.74 -10.57
N ASP A 99 -1.95 3.54 -11.07
CA ASP A 99 -1.20 2.95 -12.19
C ASP A 99 -1.57 3.64 -13.51
N GLU A 100 -2.83 4.03 -13.67
CA GLU A 100 -3.28 4.89 -14.78
C GLU A 100 -2.56 6.23 -14.76
N LEU A 101 -2.55 6.90 -13.59
CA LEU A 101 -1.82 8.17 -13.42
C LEU A 101 -0.33 7.99 -13.73
N ALA A 102 0.30 6.92 -13.24
CA ALA A 102 1.71 6.65 -13.46
C ALA A 102 2.05 6.35 -14.93
N SER A 103 1.08 5.86 -15.70
CA SER A 103 1.25 5.56 -17.13
C SER A 103 1.13 6.79 -18.04
N LYS A 104 0.63 7.93 -17.53
CA LYS A 104 0.44 9.16 -18.31
C LYS A 104 1.79 9.81 -18.62
N ALA A 105 2.35 9.54 -19.79
CA ALA A 105 3.61 10.13 -20.26
C ALA A 105 3.45 11.49 -20.95
N ASP A 106 2.29 11.71 -21.58
CA ASP A 106 1.99 12.97 -22.28
C ASP A 106 1.54 14.02 -21.26
N LEU A 107 2.49 14.81 -20.77
CA LEU A 107 2.24 15.87 -19.79
C LEU A 107 2.05 17.21 -20.50
N THR A 108 0.92 17.84 -20.28
CA THR A 108 0.67 19.23 -20.73
C THR A 108 1.45 20.21 -19.87
N ALA A 109 1.59 21.45 -20.33
CA ALA A 109 2.19 22.52 -19.53
C ALA A 109 1.46 22.74 -18.19
N ALA A 110 0.13 22.54 -18.17
CA ALA A 110 -0.66 22.60 -16.95
C ALA A 110 -0.34 21.44 -15.99
N ASP A 111 -0.21 20.20 -16.50
CA ASP A 111 0.21 19.04 -15.70
C ASP A 111 1.60 19.25 -15.07
N LEU A 112 2.55 19.80 -15.84
CA LEU A 112 3.90 20.09 -15.38
C LEU A 112 3.89 21.16 -14.28
N ALA A 113 3.15 22.25 -14.47
CA ALA A 113 3.01 23.31 -13.47
C ALA A 113 2.39 22.77 -12.16
N GLU A 114 1.32 21.96 -12.25
CA GLU A 114 0.68 21.34 -11.10
C GLU A 114 1.63 20.40 -10.36
N LEU A 115 2.36 19.54 -11.08
CA LEU A 115 3.36 18.65 -10.49
C LEU A 115 4.46 19.41 -9.79
N SER A 116 5.03 20.43 -10.45
CA SER A 116 6.08 21.28 -9.88
C SER A 116 5.62 21.95 -8.60
N ALA A 117 4.41 22.49 -8.57
CA ALA A 117 3.84 23.09 -7.37
C ALA A 117 3.67 22.07 -6.22
N LYS A 118 3.20 20.85 -6.54
CA LYS A 118 3.05 19.77 -5.53
C LYS A 118 4.41 19.32 -4.99
N LEU A 119 5.42 19.17 -5.84
CA LEU A 119 6.77 18.80 -5.43
C LEU A 119 7.44 19.90 -4.61
N ALA A 120 7.34 21.15 -5.03
CA ALA A 120 7.84 22.28 -4.27
C ALA A 120 7.24 22.35 -2.86
N LYS A 121 5.93 22.06 -2.72
CA LYS A 121 5.28 22.00 -1.41
C LYS A 121 5.81 20.85 -0.55
N LEU A 122 6.13 19.69 -1.14
CA LEU A 122 6.76 18.58 -0.43
C LEU A 122 8.16 18.94 0.05
N ASP A 123 8.92 19.66 -0.76
CA ASP A 123 10.27 20.14 -0.43
C ASP A 123 10.22 21.18 0.69
N GLU A 124 9.32 22.15 0.61
CA GLU A 124 9.11 23.19 1.63
C GLU A 124 8.75 22.62 3.00
N LEU A 125 7.88 21.61 3.03
CA LEU A 125 7.46 20.94 4.27
C LEU A 125 8.48 19.94 4.82
N SER A 126 9.58 19.73 4.13
CA SER A 126 10.61 18.78 4.51
C SER A 126 11.59 19.36 5.53
N ARG A 127 11.89 18.58 6.56
CA ARG A 127 12.95 18.91 7.54
C ARG A 127 14.37 18.72 6.96
N HIS A 128 14.49 18.13 5.78
CA HIS A 128 15.76 17.79 5.12
C HIS A 128 16.07 18.70 3.93
N GLY A 129 15.30 19.77 3.74
CA GLY A 129 15.40 20.62 2.55
C GLY A 129 14.74 20.00 1.32
N ALA A 130 15.05 20.52 0.14
CA ALA A 130 14.56 20.00 -1.13
C ALA A 130 15.11 18.59 -1.37
N TRP A 131 14.24 17.65 -1.72
CA TRP A 131 14.61 16.23 -1.86
C TRP A 131 13.93 15.56 -3.07
N THR A 132 12.85 16.14 -3.57
CA THR A 132 11.97 15.46 -4.53
C THR A 132 12.66 15.17 -5.86
N THR A 133 13.28 16.18 -6.46
CA THR A 133 13.99 16.04 -7.73
C THR A 133 15.22 15.14 -7.61
N ASP A 134 16.01 15.29 -6.55
CA ASP A 134 17.19 14.47 -6.33
C ASP A 134 16.83 12.99 -6.10
N THR A 135 15.73 12.71 -5.40
CA THR A 135 15.23 11.34 -5.26
C THR A 135 14.76 10.76 -6.59
N LEU A 136 14.09 11.55 -7.44
CA LEU A 136 13.71 11.10 -8.79
C LEU A 136 14.95 10.80 -9.64
N ARG A 137 15.96 11.67 -9.64
CA ARG A 137 17.22 11.47 -10.37
C ARG A 137 17.97 10.22 -9.86
N LEU A 138 18.02 10.03 -8.55
CA LEU A 138 18.65 8.87 -7.94
C LEU A 138 17.97 7.57 -8.39
N ILE A 139 16.64 7.51 -8.35
CA ILE A 139 15.86 6.34 -8.79
C ILE A 139 16.03 6.10 -10.30
N ALA A 140 16.09 7.17 -11.11
CA ALA A 140 16.34 7.06 -12.55
C ALA A 140 17.72 6.48 -12.86
N ALA A 141 18.74 6.90 -12.11
CA ALA A 141 20.13 6.45 -12.31
C ALA A 141 20.33 4.99 -11.82
N LYS A 142 19.55 4.56 -10.82
CA LYS A 142 19.72 3.25 -10.16
C LYS A 142 18.39 2.53 -10.00
N PRO A 143 17.72 2.14 -11.10
CA PRO A 143 16.47 1.38 -11.03
C PRO A 143 16.71 0.03 -10.35
N ALA A 144 15.66 -0.56 -9.82
CA ALA A 144 15.67 -1.86 -9.12
C ALA A 144 16.63 -1.96 -7.92
N THR A 145 17.11 -0.82 -7.39
CA THR A 145 18.00 -0.79 -6.23
C THR A 145 17.17 -0.76 -4.93
N ARG A 146 17.61 -1.50 -3.92
CA ARG A 146 16.96 -1.58 -2.61
C ARG A 146 16.84 -0.20 -1.95
N ALA A 147 15.72 0.05 -1.28
CA ALA A 147 15.48 1.31 -0.58
C ALA A 147 16.57 1.68 0.45
N GLY A 148 17.16 0.68 1.13
CA GLY A 148 18.24 0.89 2.09
C GLY A 148 19.51 1.42 1.42
N ASP A 149 19.85 0.87 0.25
CA ASP A 149 21.06 1.24 -0.50
C ASP A 149 20.92 2.66 -1.08
N LEU A 150 19.73 2.98 -1.66
CA LEU A 150 19.42 4.32 -2.15
C LEU A 150 19.42 5.36 -1.01
N ALA A 151 18.85 5.01 0.14
CA ALA A 151 18.82 5.89 1.31
C ALA A 151 20.24 6.18 1.84
N ALA A 152 21.07 5.14 1.95
CA ALA A 152 22.45 5.27 2.42
C ALA A 152 23.29 6.20 1.52
N GLU A 153 23.09 6.14 0.20
CA GLU A 153 23.81 6.98 -0.77
C GLU A 153 23.58 8.48 -0.56
N ILE A 154 22.39 8.85 -0.11
CA ILE A 154 22.04 10.25 0.18
C ILE A 154 22.05 10.57 1.68
N GLY A 155 22.67 9.71 2.49
CA GLY A 155 22.83 9.92 3.94
C GLY A 155 21.50 9.96 4.72
N ARG A 156 20.47 9.21 4.27
CA ARG A 156 19.14 9.19 4.88
C ARG A 156 18.81 7.83 5.49
N ASP A 157 17.94 7.82 6.48
CA ASP A 157 17.39 6.58 7.01
C ASP A 157 16.42 5.93 6.02
N MET A 158 16.40 4.59 5.99
CA MET A 158 15.59 3.80 5.08
C MET A 158 14.08 4.02 5.28
N ALA A 159 13.62 4.23 6.52
CA ALA A 159 12.19 4.36 6.81
C ALA A 159 11.65 5.69 6.28
N GLY A 160 12.37 6.79 6.52
CA GLY A 160 12.07 8.10 5.97
C GLY A 160 12.11 8.12 4.45
N PHE A 161 13.14 7.52 3.86
CA PHE A 161 13.24 7.40 2.40
C PHE A 161 12.04 6.67 1.79
N LYS A 162 11.61 5.55 2.37
CA LYS A 162 10.40 4.82 1.92
C LYS A 162 9.12 5.66 2.00
N ILE A 163 9.00 6.50 3.02
CA ILE A 163 7.86 7.42 3.16
C ILE A 163 7.87 8.44 2.02
N ASP A 164 9.02 8.99 1.69
CA ASP A 164 9.15 9.99 0.64
C ASP A 164 8.94 9.39 -0.75
N VAL A 165 9.50 8.23 -1.06
CA VAL A 165 9.19 7.53 -2.31
C VAL A 165 7.70 7.20 -2.41
N ARG A 166 7.01 6.91 -1.30
CA ARG A 166 5.55 6.72 -1.31
C ARG A 166 4.80 8.00 -1.70
N LYS A 167 5.29 9.18 -1.28
CA LYS A 167 4.70 10.47 -1.70
C LYS A 167 4.85 10.67 -3.20
N LEU A 168 6.05 10.42 -3.76
CA LEU A 168 6.30 10.46 -5.20
C LEU A 168 5.44 9.46 -5.98
N LYS A 169 5.28 8.24 -5.46
CA LYS A 169 4.40 7.23 -6.03
C LYS A 169 2.92 7.67 -6.03
N ASN A 170 2.47 8.37 -5.00
CA ASN A 170 1.11 8.90 -4.96
C ASN A 170 0.86 10.00 -6.02
N LEU A 171 1.91 10.67 -6.48
CA LEU A 171 1.87 11.59 -7.62
C LEU A 171 2.05 10.90 -8.98
N GLY A 172 2.18 9.57 -8.98
CA GLY A 172 2.36 8.76 -10.18
C GLY A 172 3.78 8.80 -10.75
N LEU A 173 4.79 9.32 -10.02
CA LEU A 173 6.14 9.54 -10.56
C LEU A 173 7.08 8.35 -10.43
N THR A 174 6.78 7.40 -9.55
CA THR A 174 7.60 6.21 -9.33
C THR A 174 6.73 4.95 -9.24
N ARG A 175 7.31 3.78 -9.54
CA ARG A 175 6.72 2.46 -9.34
C ARG A 175 7.58 1.62 -8.40
N SER A 176 6.94 0.71 -7.65
CA SER A 176 7.66 -0.32 -6.92
C SER A 176 7.86 -1.53 -7.81
N LEU A 177 9.06 -2.06 -7.80
CA LEU A 177 9.40 -3.36 -8.35
C LEU A 177 9.39 -4.42 -7.24
N GLU A 178 9.63 -5.68 -7.57
CA GLU A 178 9.88 -6.73 -6.59
C GLU A 178 11.06 -6.34 -5.68
N THR A 179 12.11 -5.80 -6.28
CA THR A 179 13.22 -5.16 -5.55
C THR A 179 13.32 -3.70 -5.97
N GLY A 180 13.21 -2.79 -4.99
CA GLY A 180 13.45 -1.36 -5.21
C GLY A 180 12.34 -0.63 -5.96
N TYR A 181 12.76 0.35 -6.73
CA TYR A 181 11.90 1.30 -7.42
C TYR A 181 12.42 1.59 -8.83
N GLU A 182 11.53 2.12 -9.65
CA GLU A 182 11.83 2.74 -10.94
C GLU A 182 11.01 4.02 -11.12
N LEU A 183 11.41 4.87 -12.05
CA LEU A 183 10.52 5.93 -12.53
C LEU A 183 9.35 5.30 -13.29
N SER A 184 8.20 5.93 -13.18
CA SER A 184 7.07 5.66 -14.06
C SER A 184 7.23 6.43 -15.38
N PRO A 185 6.47 6.11 -16.46
CA PRO A 185 6.42 6.95 -17.65
C PRO A 185 6.11 8.42 -17.35
N ARG A 186 5.22 8.70 -16.39
CA ARG A 186 4.93 10.04 -15.90
C ARG A 186 6.14 10.70 -15.23
N GLY A 187 6.87 9.93 -14.41
CA GLY A 187 8.08 10.41 -13.73
C GLY A 187 9.21 10.72 -14.70
N GLU A 188 9.41 9.88 -15.69
CA GLU A 188 10.39 10.12 -16.77
C GLU A 188 10.05 11.38 -17.58
N ALA A 189 8.79 11.52 -17.99
CA ALA A 189 8.32 12.69 -18.73
C ALA A 189 8.54 13.98 -17.92
N TYR A 190 8.20 13.95 -16.62
CA TYR A 190 8.44 15.09 -15.74
C TYR A 190 9.94 15.41 -15.61
N LEU A 191 10.77 14.41 -15.34
CA LEU A 191 12.21 14.64 -15.15
C LEU A 191 12.91 15.16 -16.43
N LYS A 192 12.43 14.76 -17.62
CA LYS A 192 12.90 15.27 -18.91
C LYS A 192 12.49 16.72 -19.18
N SER A 193 11.47 17.24 -18.50
CA SER A 193 10.98 18.61 -18.67
C SER A 193 11.72 19.65 -17.81
N LEU A 194 12.58 19.21 -16.90
CA LEU A 194 13.42 20.05 -16.03
C LEU A 194 14.72 20.45 -16.73
#